data_6578a229bac17fd195d44636ed718ae7
#
_entry.id   6578a229bac17fd195d44636ed718ae7
#
_cell.length_a   1.000
_cell.length_b   1.000
_cell.length_c   1.000
_cell.angle_alpha   90.00
_cell.angle_beta   90.00
_cell.angle_gamma   90.00
#
_symmetry.space_group_name_H-M   'P 1'
#
loop_
_entity.id
_entity.type
_entity.pdbx_description
1 polymer ?
#
loop_
_entity_poly.entity_id
_entity_poly.type
_entity_poly.pdbx_seq_one_letter_code
_entity_poly.pdbx_strand_id
1 'polypeptide(L)' 'MADVKGLEVDSGEWLAANCGKFPSDRNCKLVMMAPTGQKSDLVNAAVAHAVKDHGHQDTPELRAQLDGILDKVRV' A
#
# COMPACT_ATOMS: atom_id res chain seq x y z
N MET A 1 4.93 -19.86 7.20
CA MET A 1 4.30 -18.58 7.57
C MET A 1 5.26 -17.75 8.40
N ALA A 2 5.19 -16.44 8.24
CA ALA A 2 6.00 -15.52 9.03
C ALA A 2 5.13 -14.83 10.07
N ASP A 3 5.77 -14.35 11.11
CA ASP A 3 5.09 -13.66 12.21
C ASP A 3 5.52 -12.19 12.19
N VAL A 4 4.55 -11.29 12.11
CA VAL A 4 4.79 -9.85 12.19
C VAL A 4 4.07 -9.34 13.43
N LYS A 5 4.75 -9.38 14.56
CA LYS A 5 4.24 -8.93 15.85
C LYS A 5 2.87 -9.55 16.19
N GLY A 6 2.77 -10.87 16.05
CA GLY A 6 1.56 -11.60 16.36
C GLY A 6 0.61 -11.80 15.19
N LEU A 7 0.89 -11.19 14.05
CA LEU A 7 0.11 -11.40 12.84
C LEU A 7 0.80 -12.46 11.99
N GLU A 8 0.13 -13.56 11.74
CA GLU A 8 0.67 -14.61 10.88
C GLU A 8 0.32 -14.32 9.43
N VAL A 9 1.33 -14.29 8.59
CA VAL A 9 1.16 -14.08 7.14
C VAL A 9 1.98 -15.11 6.39
N ASP A 10 1.62 -15.36 5.14
CA ASP A 10 2.36 -16.28 4.30
C ASP A 10 3.76 -15.75 4.04
N SER A 11 4.74 -16.65 4.05
CA SER A 11 6.12 -16.28 3.74
C SER A 11 6.28 -15.98 2.26
N GLY A 12 7.22 -15.14 1.91
CA GLY A 12 7.57 -14.85 0.53
C GLY A 12 7.71 -13.37 0.27
N GLU A 13 7.54 -13.00 -1.00
CA GLU A 13 7.66 -11.60 -1.41
C GLU A 13 6.31 -10.91 -1.33
N TRP A 14 6.33 -9.76 -0.70
CA TRP A 14 5.16 -8.93 -0.51
C TRP A 14 5.45 -7.53 -1.04
N LEU A 15 4.40 -6.77 -1.27
CA LEU A 15 4.48 -5.35 -1.59
C LEU A 15 3.89 -4.56 -0.42
N ALA A 16 4.52 -3.46 -0.10
CA ALA A 16 4.05 -2.57 0.96
C ALA A 16 3.75 -1.19 0.38
N ALA A 17 2.56 -0.69 0.65
CA ALA A 17 2.17 0.67 0.31
C ALA A 17 2.24 1.50 1.59
N ASN A 18 3.29 2.30 1.72
CA ASN A 18 3.49 3.17 2.87
C ASN A 18 2.95 4.56 2.55
N CYS A 19 1.77 4.87 3.08
CA CYS A 19 1.13 6.15 2.81
C CYS A 19 1.94 7.33 3.36
N GLY A 20 2.87 7.10 4.27
CA GLY A 20 3.78 8.13 4.73
C GLY A 20 4.73 8.63 3.66
N LYS A 21 4.95 7.85 2.60
CA LYS A 21 5.79 8.25 1.46
C LYS A 21 5.01 8.97 0.38
N PHE A 22 3.68 8.95 0.43
CA PHE A 22 2.85 9.59 -0.58
C PHE A 22 2.65 11.06 -0.19
N PRO A 23 2.87 12.01 -1.10
CA PRO A 23 2.71 13.42 -0.78
C PRO A 23 1.30 13.72 -0.28
N SER A 24 1.21 14.29 0.90
CA SER A 24 -0.06 14.53 1.55
C SER A 24 0.14 15.62 2.61
N ASP A 25 -0.92 16.39 2.87
CA ASP A 25 -0.93 17.38 3.95
C ASP A 25 -1.07 16.73 5.32
N ARG A 26 -1.35 15.44 5.35
CA ARG A 26 -1.54 14.70 6.60
C ARG A 26 -0.30 13.89 6.92
N ASN A 27 -0.01 13.79 8.20
CA ASN A 27 1.10 12.95 8.67
C ASN A 27 0.59 11.51 8.78
N CYS A 28 0.32 10.90 7.64
CA CYS A 28 -0.25 9.55 7.58
C CYS A 28 0.85 8.50 7.76
N LYS A 29 0.61 7.54 8.62
CA LYS A 29 1.56 6.46 8.89
C LYS A 29 0.99 5.09 8.57
N LEU A 30 -0.11 5.05 7.83
CA LEU A 30 -0.72 3.80 7.43
C LEU A 30 0.16 3.05 6.44
N VAL A 31 0.34 1.77 6.69
CA VAL A 31 1.05 0.88 5.77
C VAL A 31 0.11 -0.27 5.43
N MET A 32 -0.04 -0.56 4.13
CA MET A 32 -0.82 -1.69 3.65
C MET A 32 0.12 -2.66 2.95
N MET A 33 -0.13 -3.95 3.08
CA MET A 33 0.71 -4.99 2.48
C MET A 33 -0.13 -6.04 1.80
N ALA A 34 0.41 -6.62 0.73
CA ALA A 34 -0.19 -7.76 0.07
C ALA A 34 0.90 -8.59 -0.62
N PRO A 35 0.68 -9.90 -0.81
CA PRO A 35 1.61 -10.69 -1.63
C PRO A 35 1.73 -10.09 -3.02
N THR A 36 2.89 -10.28 -3.66
CA THR A 36 3.14 -9.69 -4.98
C THR A 36 2.12 -10.12 -6.02
N GLY A 37 1.54 -11.32 -5.87
CA GLY A 37 0.49 -11.77 -6.77
C GLY A 37 -0.84 -11.03 -6.62
N GLN A 38 -0.98 -10.22 -5.59
CA GLN A 38 -2.20 -9.43 -5.34
C GLN A 38 -1.93 -7.94 -5.39
N LYS A 39 -0.98 -7.53 -6.23
CA LYS A 39 -0.63 -6.11 -6.39
C LYS A 39 -1.85 -5.27 -6.75
N SER A 40 -2.70 -5.79 -7.64
CA SER A 40 -3.90 -5.09 -8.09
C SER A 40 -4.82 -4.75 -6.92
N ASP A 41 -5.03 -5.71 -6.02
CA ASP A 41 -5.85 -5.50 -4.82
C ASP A 41 -5.24 -4.45 -3.91
N LEU A 42 -3.91 -4.49 -3.76
CA LEU A 42 -3.21 -3.53 -2.92
C LEU A 42 -3.34 -2.12 -3.49
N VAL A 43 -3.16 -1.95 -4.80
CA VAL A 43 -3.31 -0.64 -5.44
C VAL A 43 -4.74 -0.14 -5.28
N ASN A 44 -5.74 -1.00 -5.46
CA ASN A 44 -7.14 -0.62 -5.30
C ASN A 44 -7.42 -0.14 -3.86
N ALA A 45 -6.89 -0.84 -2.88
CA ALA A 45 -7.05 -0.43 -1.48
C ALA A 45 -6.36 0.91 -1.21
N ALA A 46 -5.17 1.10 -1.76
CA ALA A 46 -4.43 2.35 -1.59
C ALA A 46 -5.16 3.52 -2.26
N VAL A 47 -5.76 3.30 -3.43
CA VAL A 47 -6.56 4.32 -4.10
C VAL A 47 -7.77 4.68 -3.26
N ALA A 48 -8.49 3.68 -2.73
CA ALA A 48 -9.64 3.94 -1.88
C ALA A 48 -9.27 4.79 -0.67
N HIS A 49 -8.14 4.48 -0.04
CA HIS A 49 -7.65 5.24 1.09
C HIS A 49 -7.30 6.69 0.69
N ALA A 50 -6.59 6.85 -0.43
CA ALA A 50 -6.20 8.18 -0.91
C ALA A 50 -7.42 9.04 -1.23
N VAL A 51 -8.43 8.46 -1.85
CA VAL A 51 -9.66 9.18 -2.20
C VAL A 51 -10.42 9.57 -0.94
N LYS A 52 -10.61 8.63 -0.02
CA LYS A 52 -11.45 8.85 1.15
C LYS A 52 -10.77 9.72 2.20
N ASP A 53 -9.51 9.46 2.49
CA ASP A 53 -8.85 10.08 3.64
C ASP A 53 -7.92 11.24 3.27
N HIS A 54 -7.47 11.30 2.02
CA HIS A 54 -6.54 12.34 1.56
C HIS A 54 -7.12 13.25 0.49
N GLY A 55 -8.38 13.05 0.10
CA GLY A 55 -9.08 13.95 -0.82
C GLY A 55 -8.61 13.87 -2.27
N HIS A 56 -7.91 12.81 -2.65
CA HIS A 56 -7.50 12.64 -4.05
C HIS A 56 -8.66 12.15 -4.90
N GLN A 57 -8.51 12.28 -6.22
CA GLN A 57 -9.46 11.72 -7.17
C GLN A 57 -8.88 10.45 -7.77
N ASP A 58 -9.74 9.47 -8.05
CA ASP A 58 -9.31 8.23 -8.69
C ASP A 58 -9.04 8.48 -10.17
N THR A 59 -7.76 8.66 -10.49
CA THR A 59 -7.30 8.92 -11.86
C THR A 59 -6.18 7.95 -12.19
N PRO A 60 -5.89 7.75 -13.50
CA PRO A 60 -4.72 6.95 -13.87
C PRO A 60 -3.41 7.50 -13.29
N GLU A 61 -3.31 8.81 -13.15
CA GLU A 61 -2.12 9.44 -12.57
C GLU A 61 -1.96 9.07 -11.11
N LEU A 62 -3.05 9.06 -10.35
CA LEU A 62 -3.00 8.65 -8.94
C LEU A 62 -2.56 7.20 -8.82
N ARG A 63 -3.11 6.32 -9.65
CA ARG A 63 -2.75 4.91 -9.64
C ARG A 63 -1.28 4.69 -9.96
N ALA A 64 -0.75 5.45 -10.92
CA ALA A 64 0.66 5.38 -11.28
C ALA A 64 1.55 5.85 -10.13
N GLN A 65 1.16 6.91 -9.44
CA GLN A 65 1.90 7.42 -8.29
C GLN A 65 1.92 6.40 -7.15
N LEU A 66 0.78 5.78 -6.88
CA LEU A 66 0.68 4.77 -5.82
C LEU A 66 1.49 3.52 -6.18
N ASP A 67 1.46 3.10 -7.43
CA ASP A 67 2.28 1.99 -7.89
C ASP A 67 3.77 2.30 -7.67
N GLY A 68 4.17 3.55 -7.88
CA GLY A 68 5.56 3.96 -7.73
C GLY A 68 6.07 3.99 -6.29
N ILE A 69 5.18 4.02 -5.30
CA ILE A 69 5.61 4.01 -3.89
C ILE A 69 5.62 2.62 -3.27
N LEU A 70 5.24 1.60 -4.03
CA LEU A 70 5.22 0.23 -3.51
C LEU A 70 6.65 -0.25 -3.31
N ASP A 71 6.93 -0.79 -2.14
CA ASP A 71 8.23 -1.37 -1.80
C ASP A 71 8.09 -2.89 -1.72
N LYS A 72 9.10 -3.59 -2.20
CA LYS A 72 9.16 -5.03 -2.03
C LYS A 72 9.68 -5.33 -0.64
N VAL A 73 8.96 -6.20 0.06
CA VAL A 73 9.39 -6.68 1.37
C VAL A 73 9.31 -8.20 1.37
N ARG A 74 10.20 -8.82 2.11
CA ARG A 74 10.21 -10.27 2.26
C ARG A 74 9.78 -10.62 3.67
N VAL A 75 8.79 -11.47 3.76
CA VAL A 75 8.23 -11.88 5.04
C VAL A 75 8.51 -13.35 5.30
#